data_9048d65a2ccc486ab3a846857dbb3930
#
_entry.id   9048d65a2ccc486ab3a846857dbb3930
#
_cell.length_a   1.000
_cell.length_b   1.000
_cell.length_c   1.000
_cell.angle_alpha   90.00
_cell.angle_beta   90.00
_cell.angle_gamma   90.00
#
_symmetry.space_group_name_H-M   'P 1'
#
loop_
_entity.id
_entity.type
_entity.pdbx_description
1 polymer ?
#
loop_
_entity_poly.entity_id
_entity_poly.type
_entity_poly.pdbx_seq_one_letter_code
_entity_poly.pdbx_strand_id
1 'polypeptide(L)'
;MTLVSKAISLLGFSPAKAPLISVVLHFRRPRALSDQDVQAAVTRAWGRDVRKELNEHIVSRPPISFVKFDRIFLMLSNVSKPYCPAKYLEQALKEFPELRQKKVVKEHKAFLSIDLQNPKAPRRSVKDDCYRRMCRLAAEFVDESCLGVYFPETAHLRPNDREVKNALRSDRPLKEITNWGEAHISANLRT
;
A
#
# COMPACT_ATOMS: atom_id res chain seq x y z
N MET A 1 0.36 -9.32 19.42
CA MET A 1 1.36 -8.97 18.37
C MET A 1 0.98 -9.73 17.12
N THR A 2 0.49 -9.07 16.09
CA THR A 2 0.11 -9.70 14.83
C THR A 2 1.36 -10.17 14.09
N LEU A 3 1.24 -11.20 13.24
CA LEU A 3 2.33 -11.77 12.45
C LEU A 3 2.96 -10.78 11.48
N VAL A 4 2.18 -9.84 10.98
CA VAL A 4 2.66 -8.74 10.15
C VAL A 4 3.75 -7.96 10.89
N SER A 5 3.58 -7.72 12.20
CA SER A 5 4.61 -7.12 13.05
C SER A 5 5.89 -7.97 13.14
N LYS A 6 5.78 -9.31 13.10
CA LYS A 6 6.95 -10.22 13.08
C LYS A 6 7.61 -10.31 11.70
N ALA A 7 6.84 -10.29 10.61
CA ALA A 7 7.39 -10.31 9.25
C ALA A 7 8.19 -9.03 8.93
N ILE A 8 7.71 -7.87 9.39
CA ILE A 8 8.39 -6.58 9.25
C ILE A 8 9.68 -6.56 10.07
N SER A 9 9.70 -7.15 11.27
CA SER A 9 10.89 -7.28 12.10
C SER A 9 12.00 -8.13 11.43
N LEU A 10 11.61 -9.14 10.62
CA LEU A 10 12.55 -10.01 9.90
C LEU A 10 13.17 -9.39 8.65
N LEU A 11 12.61 -8.29 8.15
CA LEU A 11 13.20 -7.48 7.07
C LEU A 11 14.27 -6.50 7.60
N GLY A 12 14.69 -6.61 8.86
CA GLY A 12 15.69 -5.73 9.48
C GLY A 12 15.15 -4.39 9.94
N PHE A 13 13.84 -4.17 9.84
CA PHE A 13 13.19 -3.03 10.46
C PHE A 13 12.86 -3.40 11.90
N SER A 14 13.61 -2.84 12.84
CA SER A 14 13.23 -2.90 14.26
C SER A 14 11.81 -2.36 14.41
N PRO A 15 10.90 -3.02 15.14
CA PRO A 15 9.56 -2.50 15.32
C PRO A 15 9.67 -1.18 16.09
N ALA A 16 9.76 -0.08 15.37
CA ALA A 16 9.60 1.23 15.96
C ALA A 16 8.24 1.24 16.68
N LYS A 17 8.19 1.84 17.87
CA LYS A 17 7.00 1.94 18.73
C LYS A 17 5.82 2.69 18.08
N ALA A 18 5.95 3.14 16.83
CA ALA A 18 4.92 3.82 16.07
C ALA A 18 4.25 2.84 15.06
N PRO A 19 2.93 2.92 14.85
CA PRO A 19 2.26 2.13 13.83
C PRO A 19 2.84 2.44 12.46
N LEU A 20 3.14 1.40 11.67
CA LEU A 20 3.60 1.55 10.30
C LEU A 20 2.42 2.02 9.43
N ILE A 21 2.43 3.29 9.07
CA ILE A 21 1.49 3.84 8.09
C ILE A 21 2.02 3.49 6.70
N SER A 22 1.38 2.51 6.08
CA SER A 22 1.82 1.93 4.83
C SER A 22 0.64 1.52 3.95
N VAL A 23 0.85 1.60 2.63
CA VAL A 23 -0.04 1.03 1.61
C VAL A 23 0.79 0.08 0.77
N VAL A 24 0.37 -1.18 0.65
CA VAL A 24 1.10 -2.21 -0.09
C VAL A 24 0.27 -2.70 -1.26
N LEU A 25 0.82 -2.62 -2.47
CA LEU A 25 0.25 -3.19 -3.68
C LEU A 25 0.88 -4.54 -3.96
N HIS A 26 0.07 -5.57 -4.14
CA HIS A 26 0.51 -6.92 -4.48
C HIS A 26 0.40 -7.15 -5.99
N PHE A 27 1.47 -7.63 -6.63
CA PHE A 27 1.53 -7.84 -8.07
C PHE A 27 1.73 -9.30 -8.43
N ARG A 28 1.09 -9.73 -9.53
CA ARG A 28 1.24 -11.08 -10.09
C ARG A 28 2.65 -11.34 -10.62
N ARG A 29 3.34 -10.31 -11.06
CA ARG A 29 4.69 -10.35 -11.62
C ARG A 29 5.52 -9.17 -11.14
N PRO A 30 6.85 -9.33 -11.04
CA PRO A 30 7.75 -8.20 -10.82
C PRO A 30 7.56 -7.13 -11.88
N ARG A 31 7.73 -5.88 -11.49
CA ARG A 31 7.69 -4.73 -12.38
C ARG A 31 8.94 -3.88 -12.21
N ALA A 32 9.45 -3.34 -13.29
CA ALA A 32 10.44 -2.27 -13.22
C ALA A 32 9.71 -0.95 -12.93
N LEU A 33 10.28 -0.14 -12.05
CA LEU A 33 9.89 1.25 -11.83
C LEU A 33 11.11 2.12 -12.08
N SER A 34 11.02 2.94 -13.10
CA SER A 34 12.03 3.96 -13.38
C SER A 34 11.73 5.24 -12.59
N ASP A 35 12.71 6.14 -12.52
CA ASP A 35 12.53 7.48 -11.96
C ASP A 35 11.42 8.25 -12.67
N GLN A 36 11.30 8.07 -13.99
CA GLN A 36 10.25 8.70 -14.79
C GLN A 36 8.87 8.17 -14.43
N ASP A 37 8.73 6.85 -14.16
CA ASP A 37 7.46 6.26 -13.74
C ASP A 37 7.01 6.83 -12.40
N VAL A 38 7.92 6.92 -11.43
CA VAL A 38 7.64 7.51 -10.12
C VAL A 38 7.27 8.98 -10.23
N GLN A 39 8.03 9.76 -11.02
CA GLN A 39 7.74 11.17 -11.27
C GLN A 39 6.38 11.37 -11.92
N ALA A 40 6.07 10.60 -12.97
CA ALA A 40 4.79 10.68 -13.65
C ALA A 40 3.63 10.30 -12.74
N ALA A 41 3.79 9.25 -11.90
CA ALA A 41 2.78 8.85 -10.93
C ALA A 41 2.53 9.94 -9.89
N VAL A 42 3.58 10.54 -9.34
CA VAL A 42 3.48 11.63 -8.37
C VAL A 42 2.78 12.85 -8.99
N THR A 43 3.15 13.23 -10.21
CA THR A 43 2.52 14.35 -10.93
C THR A 43 1.02 14.10 -11.15
N ARG A 44 0.62 12.89 -11.58
CA ARG A 44 -0.80 12.54 -11.75
C ARG A 44 -1.57 12.48 -10.43
N ALA A 45 -0.96 11.91 -9.39
CA ALA A 45 -1.60 11.75 -8.09
C ALA A 45 -1.94 13.08 -7.42
N TRP A 46 -1.08 14.08 -7.58
CA TRP A 46 -1.20 15.35 -6.86
C TRP A 46 -1.41 16.56 -7.77
N GLY A 47 -1.47 16.37 -9.09
CA GLY A 47 -1.85 17.39 -10.07
C GLY A 47 -0.79 18.48 -10.29
N ARG A 48 0.47 18.24 -9.87
CA ARG A 48 1.57 19.20 -10.05
C ARG A 48 2.93 18.51 -10.17
N ASP A 49 3.87 19.22 -10.81
CA ASP A 49 5.25 18.77 -10.96
C ASP A 49 6.05 19.06 -9.67
N VAL A 50 6.33 18.02 -8.91
CA VAL A 50 7.06 18.10 -7.63
C VAL A 50 8.50 18.59 -7.79
N ARG A 51 9.12 18.45 -8.97
CA ARG A 51 10.52 18.87 -9.19
C ARG A 51 10.72 20.39 -9.17
N LYS A 52 9.65 21.16 -9.29
CA LYS A 52 9.71 22.63 -9.41
C LYS A 52 9.62 23.34 -8.06
N GLU A 53 9.32 22.62 -6.99
CA GLU A 53 9.08 23.19 -5.65
C GLU A 53 10.33 23.07 -4.79
N LEU A 54 10.73 24.17 -4.14
CA LEU A 54 11.98 24.25 -3.35
C LEU A 54 12.09 23.22 -2.20
N ASN A 55 10.98 22.77 -1.64
CA ASN A 55 10.94 21.83 -0.53
C ASN A 55 10.48 20.43 -0.93
N GLU A 56 10.32 20.18 -2.21
CA GLU A 56 9.81 18.91 -2.74
C GLU A 56 10.85 18.27 -3.63
N HIS A 57 11.06 16.98 -3.47
CA HIS A 57 12.01 16.25 -4.29
C HIS A 57 11.66 14.77 -4.41
N ILE A 58 12.10 14.19 -5.50
CA ILE A 58 12.08 12.76 -5.71
C ILE A 58 13.53 12.31 -5.87
N VAL A 59 13.92 11.33 -5.08
CA VAL A 59 15.20 10.64 -5.22
C VAL A 59 14.88 9.16 -5.43
N SER A 60 15.20 8.65 -6.59
CA SER A 60 14.95 7.25 -6.92
C SER A 60 16.27 6.55 -7.19
N ARG A 61 16.48 5.43 -6.51
CA ARG A 61 17.55 4.46 -6.72
C ARG A 61 16.92 3.07 -6.62
N PRO A 62 16.44 2.51 -7.73
CA PRO A 62 15.79 1.21 -7.69
C PRO A 62 16.55 0.18 -6.86
N PRO A 63 15.88 -0.59 -5.98
CA PRO A 63 14.44 -0.73 -5.87
C PRO A 63 13.73 0.27 -4.93
N ILE A 64 14.41 1.31 -4.45
CA ILE A 64 13.87 2.27 -3.47
C ILE A 64 13.78 3.65 -4.10
N SER A 65 12.67 4.34 -3.85
CA SER A 65 12.46 5.74 -4.19
C SER A 65 11.97 6.52 -2.98
N PHE A 66 12.47 7.72 -2.80
CA PHE A 66 12.02 8.65 -1.77
C PHE A 66 11.29 9.82 -2.42
N VAL A 67 10.12 10.13 -1.88
CA VAL A 67 9.29 11.26 -2.35
C VAL A 67 9.00 12.16 -1.16
N LYS A 68 9.48 13.39 -1.23
CA LYS A 68 9.11 14.44 -0.29
C LYS A 68 8.12 15.38 -0.95
N PHE A 69 6.97 15.55 -0.33
CA PHE A 69 5.90 16.39 -0.80
C PHE A 69 5.28 17.13 0.39
N ASP A 70 5.45 18.45 0.43
CA ASP A 70 5.00 19.26 1.56
C ASP A 70 5.62 18.74 2.90
N ARG A 71 4.79 18.33 3.84
CA ARG A 71 5.22 17.76 5.14
C ARG A 71 5.29 16.23 5.15
N ILE A 72 5.02 15.61 4.01
CA ILE A 72 4.99 14.15 3.88
C ILE A 72 6.30 13.68 3.26
N PHE A 73 6.91 12.71 3.90
CA PHE A 73 8.08 12.00 3.38
C PHE A 73 7.74 10.53 3.22
N LEU A 74 7.77 10.05 1.99
CA LEU A 74 7.41 8.68 1.61
C LEU A 74 8.62 7.92 1.11
N MET A 75 8.68 6.64 1.47
CA MET A 75 9.56 5.65 0.86
C MET A 75 8.72 4.68 0.04
N LEU A 76 9.07 4.53 -1.21
CA LEU A 76 8.51 3.53 -2.11
C LEU A 76 9.53 2.40 -2.24
N SER A 77 9.13 1.17 -1.90
CA SER A 77 9.99 -0.02 -2.04
C SER A 77 9.36 -0.98 -3.04
N ASN A 78 10.01 -1.13 -4.22
CA ASN A 78 9.56 -2.02 -5.30
C ASN A 78 10.33 -3.33 -5.23
N VAL A 79 9.70 -4.38 -4.73
CA VAL A 79 10.35 -5.64 -4.37
C VAL A 79 9.87 -6.78 -5.25
N SER A 80 10.80 -7.45 -5.94
CA SER A 80 10.55 -8.59 -6.82
C SER A 80 10.50 -9.93 -6.05
N LYS A 81 9.81 -9.93 -4.90
CA LYS A 81 9.57 -11.11 -4.06
C LYS A 81 8.17 -11.01 -3.44
N PRO A 82 7.54 -12.12 -3.05
CA PRO A 82 6.30 -12.08 -2.29
C PRO A 82 6.45 -11.28 -0.98
N TYR A 83 5.42 -10.51 -0.63
CA TYR A 83 5.36 -9.77 0.63
C TYR A 83 5.31 -10.70 1.85
N CYS A 84 4.59 -11.83 1.71
CA CYS A 84 4.53 -12.86 2.72
C CYS A 84 5.56 -13.96 2.40
N PRO A 85 6.61 -14.16 3.22
CA PRO A 85 7.53 -15.27 3.05
C PRO A 85 6.84 -16.63 3.13
N ALA A 86 7.29 -17.62 2.35
CA ALA A 86 6.65 -18.94 2.24
C ALA A 86 6.38 -19.62 3.60
N LYS A 87 7.29 -19.46 4.57
CA LYS A 87 7.14 -20.04 5.92
C LYS A 87 5.95 -19.49 6.74
N TYR A 88 5.38 -18.35 6.33
CA TYR A 88 4.22 -17.72 6.98
C TYR A 88 2.95 -17.80 6.13
N LEU A 89 3.02 -18.45 4.96
CA LEU A 89 1.91 -18.48 4.01
C LEU A 89 0.63 -19.09 4.61
N GLU A 90 0.74 -20.23 5.29
CA GLU A 90 -0.42 -20.89 5.90
C GLU A 90 -1.11 -20.03 6.94
N GLN A 91 -0.31 -19.31 7.73
CA GLN A 91 -0.86 -18.44 8.75
C GLN A 91 -1.51 -17.20 8.12
N ALA A 92 -0.89 -16.58 7.10
CA ALA A 92 -1.50 -15.49 6.35
C ALA A 92 -2.85 -15.91 5.72
N LEU A 93 -2.95 -17.14 5.21
CA LEU A 93 -4.20 -17.67 4.66
C LEU A 93 -5.32 -17.86 5.69
N LYS A 94 -4.99 -18.01 6.96
CA LYS A 94 -5.98 -18.05 8.06
C LYS A 94 -6.49 -16.66 8.43
N GLU A 95 -5.66 -15.63 8.28
CA GLU A 95 -6.04 -14.23 8.55
C GLU A 95 -6.99 -13.66 7.50
N PHE A 96 -6.97 -14.21 6.27
CA PHE A 96 -7.80 -13.76 5.15
C PHE A 96 -8.81 -14.84 4.75
N PRO A 97 -10.06 -14.82 5.29
CA PRO A 97 -11.02 -15.91 5.10
C PRO A 97 -11.57 -16.00 3.69
N GLU A 98 -11.65 -14.88 2.96
CA GLU A 98 -12.27 -14.84 1.65
C GLU A 98 -11.39 -15.47 0.56
N LEU A 99 -12.01 -16.21 -0.37
CA LEU A 99 -11.30 -16.88 -1.47
C LEU A 99 -10.49 -15.89 -2.35
N ARG A 100 -11.04 -14.71 -2.61
CA ARG A 100 -10.36 -13.67 -3.41
C ARG A 100 -9.11 -13.14 -2.69
N GLN A 101 -9.18 -12.94 -1.38
CA GLN A 101 -8.03 -12.53 -0.56
C GLN A 101 -6.96 -13.64 -0.53
N LYS A 102 -7.37 -14.91 -0.32
CA LYS A 102 -6.48 -16.07 -0.37
C LYS A 102 -5.76 -16.17 -1.71
N LYS A 103 -6.46 -15.85 -2.81
CA LYS A 103 -5.87 -15.81 -4.15
C LYS A 103 -4.77 -14.75 -4.23
N VAL A 104 -5.00 -13.53 -3.74
CA VAL A 104 -3.97 -12.47 -3.69
C VAL A 104 -2.75 -12.96 -2.93
N VAL A 105 -2.95 -13.54 -1.71
CA VAL A 105 -1.86 -14.04 -0.85
C VAL A 105 -1.04 -15.13 -1.52
N LYS A 106 -1.67 -16.03 -2.28
CA LYS A 106 -0.99 -17.15 -2.95
C LYS A 106 -0.29 -16.75 -4.26
N GLU A 107 -0.90 -15.87 -5.05
CA GLU A 107 -0.47 -15.62 -6.43
C GLU A 107 0.50 -14.45 -6.59
N HIS A 108 0.60 -13.53 -5.61
CA HIS A 108 1.52 -12.41 -5.78
C HIS A 108 2.98 -12.85 -5.77
N LYS A 109 3.75 -12.25 -6.66
CA LYS A 109 5.19 -12.53 -6.85
C LYS A 109 6.06 -11.32 -6.55
N ALA A 110 5.44 -10.16 -6.42
CA ALA A 110 6.12 -8.90 -6.15
C ALA A 110 5.19 -7.96 -5.36
N PHE A 111 5.75 -6.91 -4.79
CA PHE A 111 4.97 -5.86 -4.16
C PHE A 111 5.63 -4.49 -4.30
N LEU A 112 4.82 -3.45 -4.21
CA LEU A 112 5.25 -2.08 -4.01
C LEU A 112 4.69 -1.60 -2.68
N SER A 113 5.54 -1.25 -1.71
CA SER A 113 5.12 -0.56 -0.50
C SER A 113 5.32 0.95 -0.64
N ILE A 114 4.39 1.71 -0.10
CA ILE A 114 4.45 3.16 0.06
C ILE A 114 4.36 3.41 1.55
N ASP A 115 5.48 3.81 2.16
CA ASP A 115 5.65 3.89 3.60
C ASP A 115 5.88 5.32 4.04
N LEU A 116 5.12 5.78 5.05
CA LEU A 116 5.32 7.09 5.64
C LEU A 116 6.56 7.09 6.54
N GLN A 117 7.53 7.95 6.22
CA GLN A 117 8.81 8.08 6.93
C GLN A 117 8.82 9.22 7.96
N ASN A 118 7.73 9.44 8.67
CA ASN A 118 7.68 10.47 9.70
C ASN A 118 8.12 9.91 11.07
N PRO A 119 9.06 10.58 11.78
CA PRO A 119 9.60 10.08 13.05
C PRO A 119 8.60 10.09 14.21
N LYS A 120 7.49 10.83 14.08
CA LYS A 120 6.44 10.92 15.11
C LYS A 120 5.13 10.42 14.55
N ALA A 121 4.42 9.59 15.32
CA ALA A 121 3.07 9.17 14.98
C ALA A 121 2.18 10.42 14.77
N PRO A 122 1.57 10.59 13.60
CA PRO A 122 0.74 11.75 13.33
C PRO A 122 -0.54 11.71 14.16
N ARG A 123 -1.09 12.88 14.50
CA ARG A 123 -2.44 12.99 15.05
C ARG A 123 -3.45 12.41 14.05
N ARG A 124 -4.62 11.99 14.53
CA ARG A 124 -5.63 11.29 13.69
C ARG A 124 -5.96 12.04 12.40
N SER A 125 -6.21 13.35 12.47
CA SER A 125 -6.51 14.17 11.28
C SER A 125 -5.37 14.24 10.27
N VAL A 126 -4.13 14.28 10.76
CA VAL A 126 -2.92 14.26 9.92
C VAL A 126 -2.73 12.87 9.30
N LYS A 127 -3.07 11.81 10.03
CA LYS A 127 -3.00 10.44 9.56
C LYS A 127 -3.96 10.20 8.39
N ASP A 128 -5.20 10.69 8.49
CA ASP A 128 -6.20 10.56 7.42
C ASP A 128 -5.74 11.30 6.14
N ASP A 129 -5.12 12.49 6.29
CA ASP A 129 -4.52 13.21 5.15
C ASP A 129 -3.33 12.44 4.55
N CYS A 130 -2.46 11.85 5.37
CA CYS A 130 -1.36 11.01 4.90
C CYS A 130 -1.90 9.82 4.08
N TYR A 131 -2.89 9.08 4.60
CA TYR A 131 -3.49 7.98 3.87
C TYR A 131 -4.13 8.43 2.56
N ARG A 132 -4.86 9.54 2.56
CA ARG A 132 -5.47 10.08 1.34
C ARG A 132 -4.42 10.34 0.25
N ARG A 133 -3.29 10.95 0.60
CA ARG A 133 -2.20 11.23 -0.34
C ARG A 133 -1.48 9.95 -0.79
N MET A 134 -1.16 9.07 0.13
CA MET A 134 -0.52 7.78 -0.17
C MET A 134 -1.41 6.91 -1.07
N CYS A 135 -2.71 6.85 -0.79
CA CYS A 135 -3.66 6.07 -1.58
C CYS A 135 -3.85 6.65 -2.99
N ARG A 136 -3.88 7.98 -3.15
CA ARG A 136 -3.89 8.61 -4.47
C ARG A 136 -2.64 8.23 -5.27
N LEU A 137 -1.47 8.24 -4.64
CA LEU A 137 -0.23 7.80 -5.28
C LEU A 137 -0.28 6.29 -5.61
N ALA A 138 -0.76 5.46 -4.68
CA ALA A 138 -0.92 4.02 -4.90
C ALA A 138 -1.82 3.72 -6.09
N ALA A 139 -2.92 4.48 -6.26
CA ALA A 139 -3.85 4.31 -7.39
C ALA A 139 -3.19 4.48 -8.77
N GLU A 140 -2.09 5.24 -8.85
CA GLU A 140 -1.35 5.43 -10.10
C GLU A 140 -0.53 4.20 -10.50
N PHE A 141 -0.25 3.32 -9.55
CA PHE A 141 0.46 2.07 -9.79
C PHE A 141 -0.46 0.85 -9.93
N VAL A 142 -1.76 1.00 -9.68
CA VAL A 142 -2.72 -0.09 -9.88
C VAL A 142 -2.96 -0.29 -11.38
N ASP A 143 -2.57 -1.45 -11.87
CA ASP A 143 -2.80 -1.93 -13.25
C ASP A 143 -3.41 -3.33 -13.25
N GLU A 144 -3.49 -3.97 -14.40
CA GLU A 144 -4.02 -5.34 -14.57
C GLU A 144 -3.19 -6.42 -13.86
N SER A 145 -1.91 -6.16 -13.58
CA SER A 145 -1.03 -7.05 -12.84
C SER A 145 -1.20 -6.94 -11.32
N CYS A 146 -1.83 -5.88 -10.83
CA CYS A 146 -2.13 -5.68 -9.43
C CYS A 146 -3.22 -6.66 -8.99
N LEU A 147 -2.93 -7.46 -7.96
CA LEU A 147 -3.85 -8.46 -7.41
C LEU A 147 -4.67 -7.92 -6.23
N GLY A 148 -4.13 -6.96 -5.51
CA GLY A 148 -4.80 -6.38 -4.34
C GLY A 148 -3.99 -5.31 -3.64
N VAL A 149 -4.65 -4.62 -2.73
CA VAL A 149 -4.12 -3.56 -1.89
C VAL A 149 -4.21 -3.97 -0.43
N TYR A 150 -3.11 -3.86 0.30
CA TYR A 150 -3.02 -4.23 1.71
C TYR A 150 -2.65 -3.03 2.57
N PHE A 151 -3.33 -2.90 3.71
CA PHE A 151 -3.09 -1.90 4.74
C PHE A 151 -2.58 -2.58 6.00
N PRO A 152 -1.26 -2.61 6.25
CA PRO A 152 -0.67 -3.36 7.37
C PRO A 152 -1.18 -2.93 8.75
N GLU A 153 -1.48 -1.64 8.93
CA GLU A 153 -1.94 -1.10 10.20
C GLU A 153 -3.29 -1.65 10.64
N THR A 154 -4.18 -1.89 9.68
CA THR A 154 -5.54 -2.40 9.93
C THR A 154 -5.69 -3.87 9.58
N ALA A 155 -4.63 -4.50 9.07
CA ALA A 155 -4.63 -5.86 8.54
C ALA A 155 -5.70 -6.10 7.45
N HIS A 156 -6.04 -5.07 6.68
CA HIS A 156 -7.04 -5.14 5.62
C HIS A 156 -6.40 -5.42 4.27
N LEU A 157 -6.86 -6.47 3.61
CA LEU A 157 -6.51 -6.82 2.23
C LEU A 157 -7.75 -6.72 1.35
N ARG A 158 -7.76 -5.79 0.40
CA ARG A 158 -8.77 -5.69 -0.64
C ARG A 158 -8.24 -6.24 -1.95
N PRO A 159 -8.85 -7.29 -2.51
CA PRO A 159 -8.53 -7.75 -3.86
C PRO A 159 -8.78 -6.67 -4.90
N ASN A 160 -7.98 -6.65 -5.96
CA ASN A 160 -8.17 -5.68 -7.05
C ASN A 160 -9.47 -5.99 -7.81
N ASP A 161 -10.30 -4.96 -7.95
CA ASP A 161 -11.54 -4.95 -8.71
C ASP A 161 -11.70 -3.60 -9.44
N ARG A 162 -12.79 -3.43 -10.18
CA ARG A 162 -13.07 -2.21 -10.95
C ARG A 162 -13.15 -0.95 -10.09
N GLU A 163 -13.46 -1.10 -8.80
CA GLU A 163 -13.70 0.01 -7.88
C GLU A 163 -12.47 0.38 -7.03
N VAL A 164 -11.45 -0.50 -6.97
CA VAL A 164 -10.30 -0.28 -6.08
C VAL A 164 -9.58 1.04 -6.36
N LYS A 165 -9.43 1.42 -7.62
CA LYS A 165 -8.83 2.71 -8.00
C LYS A 165 -9.65 3.90 -7.50
N ASN A 166 -10.98 3.83 -7.62
CA ASN A 166 -11.89 4.88 -7.16
C ASN A 166 -11.85 4.98 -5.64
N ALA A 167 -11.87 3.85 -4.95
CA ALA A 167 -11.74 3.80 -3.49
C ALA A 167 -10.41 4.41 -3.00
N LEU A 168 -9.29 4.11 -3.67
CA LEU A 168 -7.98 4.71 -3.37
C LEU A 168 -7.94 6.23 -3.63
N ARG A 169 -8.70 6.74 -4.58
CA ARG A 169 -8.77 8.17 -4.92
C ARG A 169 -9.82 8.94 -4.12
N SER A 170 -10.64 8.27 -3.33
CA SER A 170 -11.70 8.89 -2.54
C SER A 170 -11.13 9.82 -1.46
N ASP A 171 -11.99 10.62 -0.84
CA ASP A 171 -11.60 11.49 0.28
C ASP A 171 -11.35 10.72 1.58
N ARG A 172 -11.88 9.49 1.70
CA ARG A 172 -11.71 8.61 2.86
C ARG A 172 -11.28 7.20 2.44
N PRO A 173 -10.13 7.05 1.79
CA PRO A 173 -9.73 5.80 1.14
C PRO A 173 -9.63 4.63 2.12
N LEU A 174 -9.14 4.87 3.34
CA LEU A 174 -9.05 3.83 4.35
C LEU A 174 -10.43 3.25 4.68
N LYS A 175 -11.44 4.11 4.87
CA LYS A 175 -12.82 3.69 5.14
C LYS A 175 -13.43 2.91 3.97
N GLU A 176 -13.26 3.42 2.74
CA GLU A 176 -13.78 2.77 1.52
C GLU A 176 -13.16 1.38 1.30
N ILE A 177 -11.88 1.24 1.61
CA ILE A 177 -11.18 -0.04 1.49
C ILE A 177 -11.59 -1.01 2.62
N THR A 178 -11.74 -0.53 3.86
CA THR A 178 -12.07 -1.40 5.00
C THR A 178 -13.52 -1.86 5.00
N ASN A 179 -14.46 -1.05 4.50
CA ASN A 179 -15.88 -1.40 4.43
C ASN A 179 -16.20 -2.41 3.31
N TRP A 180 -15.25 -2.69 2.40
CA TRP A 180 -15.46 -3.59 1.28
C TRP A 180 -15.89 -5.00 1.72
N GLY A 181 -15.29 -5.56 2.79
CA GLY A 181 -15.62 -6.88 3.32
C GLY A 181 -17.03 -6.95 3.90
N GLU A 182 -17.50 -5.91 4.57
CA GLU A 182 -18.83 -5.87 5.19
C GLU A 182 -19.94 -5.87 4.13
N ALA A 183 -19.76 -5.19 3.02
CA ALA A 183 -20.75 -5.12 1.93
C ALA A 183 -20.90 -6.49 1.22
N HIS A 184 -19.82 -7.24 1.05
CA HIS A 184 -19.86 -8.55 0.39
C HIS A 184 -20.39 -9.67 1.29
N ILE A 185 -20.17 -9.63 2.59
CA ILE A 185 -20.75 -10.58 3.55
C ILE A 185 -22.27 -10.41 3.57
N SER A 186 -22.77 -9.18 3.57
CA SER A 186 -24.21 -8.88 3.56
C SER A 186 -24.91 -9.28 2.27
N ALA A 187 -24.23 -9.27 1.12
CA ALA A 187 -24.77 -9.69 -0.17
C ALA A 187 -24.87 -11.22 -0.28
N ASN A 188 -23.91 -11.96 0.27
CA ASN A 188 -23.90 -13.43 0.23
C ASN A 188 -24.85 -14.10 1.25
N LEU A 189 -25.34 -13.34 2.25
CA LEU A 189 -26.32 -13.83 3.21
C LEU A 189 -27.77 -13.66 2.72
N ARG A 190 -27.99 -13.01 1.58
CA ARG A 190 -29.32 -12.77 0.98
C ARG A 190 -29.62 -13.64 -0.25
N THR A 191 -28.73 -14.52 -0.60
CA THR A 191 -28.91 -15.57 -1.64
C THR A 191 -28.97 -16.93 -1.01
#